data_ed65eeffa061398073526f1e223861f4
#
_entry.id   ed65eeffa061398073526f1e223861f4
#
_cell.length_a   1.000
_cell.length_b   1.000
_cell.length_c   1.000
_cell.angle_alpha   90.00
_cell.angle_beta   90.00
_cell.angle_gamma   90.00
#
_symmetry.space_group_name_H-M   'P 1'
#
loop_
_entity.id
_entity.type
_entity.pdbx_description
1 polymer ?
#
loop_
_entity_poly.entity_id
_entity_poly.type
_entity_poly.pdbx_seq_one_letter_code
_entity_poly.pdbx_strand_id
1 'polypeptide(L)'
;MKKVVIGLSGGVDSAVGAYLLKKEGYEVIGLFMRNWDSNINNDILGNPNDTNDICPQEKDYNDAKKVCEFLGIELHRIDFIKEYWDYVFTYFLEELKKGRTPNPDMLCNKYIKFDLFVKEARRLGADYIATGHYARIKGNKLLRAKDLNKDQTYFLADVNVNNFKDVLFPIGDYTKPEIRQIAKEVGIPVFDKKDSTGICFIGERNFQKFMANYLKPNPGDIINVETGEKIGTHMGLMNYTIGQRKNVGLSGDEERHYVCGKDTKKNILYVAFGESEYLYSDECTVDNVNFISRDRKS
;
A
#
# COMPACT_ATOMS: atom_id res chain seq x y z
N MET A 1 -16.78 -28.82 5.06
CA MET A 1 -16.39 -27.78 4.09
C MET A 1 -15.19 -27.08 4.68
N LYS A 2 -14.18 -26.69 3.86
CA LYS A 2 -13.03 -25.90 4.36
C LYS A 2 -13.44 -24.45 4.55
N LYS A 3 -13.05 -23.86 5.66
CA LYS A 3 -13.39 -22.48 6.02
C LYS A 3 -12.28 -21.51 5.58
N VAL A 4 -12.65 -20.46 4.86
CA VAL A 4 -11.74 -19.38 4.43
C VAL A 4 -12.19 -18.06 5.03
N VAL A 5 -11.28 -17.35 5.71
CA VAL A 5 -11.50 -15.95 6.09
C VAL A 5 -10.78 -15.06 5.09
N ILE A 6 -11.53 -14.21 4.39
CA ILE A 6 -10.99 -13.26 3.40
C ILE A 6 -11.02 -11.83 3.93
N GLY A 7 -9.89 -11.11 3.76
CA GLY A 7 -9.84 -9.68 4.01
C GLY A 7 -10.66 -8.91 2.98
N LEU A 8 -11.75 -8.29 3.42
CA LEU A 8 -12.62 -7.45 2.59
C LEU A 8 -12.32 -5.98 2.82
N SER A 9 -11.85 -5.29 1.79
CA SER A 9 -11.53 -3.85 1.82
C SER A 9 -12.67 -2.95 1.32
N GLY A 10 -13.81 -3.54 0.95
CA GLY A 10 -14.88 -2.82 0.25
C GLY A 10 -14.56 -2.48 -1.22
N GLY A 11 -13.45 -2.99 -1.75
CA GLY A 11 -13.06 -2.84 -3.16
C GLY A 11 -13.43 -4.05 -4.02
N VAL A 12 -13.37 -3.87 -5.35
CA VAL A 12 -13.75 -4.89 -6.35
C VAL A 12 -12.90 -6.15 -6.22
N ASP A 13 -11.60 -6.01 -6.01
CA ASP A 13 -10.66 -7.15 -6.00
C ASP A 13 -10.95 -8.13 -4.87
N SER A 14 -11.13 -7.64 -3.64
CA SER A 14 -11.48 -8.48 -2.50
C SER A 14 -12.90 -9.08 -2.63
N ALA A 15 -13.83 -8.33 -3.23
CA ALA A 15 -15.19 -8.80 -3.46
C ALA A 15 -15.24 -9.96 -4.47
N VAL A 16 -14.53 -9.83 -5.60
CA VAL A 16 -14.41 -10.92 -6.59
C VAL A 16 -13.66 -12.10 -5.98
N GLY A 17 -12.61 -11.85 -5.19
CA GLY A 17 -11.92 -12.92 -4.46
C GLY A 17 -12.85 -13.74 -3.57
N ALA A 18 -13.74 -13.08 -2.82
CA ALA A 18 -14.75 -13.77 -1.99
C ALA A 18 -15.74 -14.59 -2.83
N TYR A 19 -16.20 -14.02 -3.96
CA TYR A 19 -17.06 -14.72 -4.90
C TYR A 19 -16.41 -16.00 -5.46
N LEU A 20 -15.15 -15.89 -5.93
CA LEU A 20 -14.42 -17.03 -6.49
C LEU A 20 -14.25 -18.15 -5.46
N LEU A 21 -13.85 -17.83 -4.24
CA LEU A 21 -13.72 -18.81 -3.16
C LEU A 21 -15.05 -19.50 -2.84
N LYS A 22 -16.16 -18.75 -2.80
CA LYS A 22 -17.48 -19.32 -2.63
C LYS A 22 -17.86 -20.26 -3.78
N LYS A 23 -17.56 -19.88 -5.02
CA LYS A 23 -17.78 -20.69 -6.22
C LYS A 23 -16.96 -21.99 -6.20
N GLU A 24 -15.76 -21.95 -5.60
CA GLU A 24 -14.91 -23.14 -5.39
C GLU A 24 -15.39 -24.05 -4.26
N GLY A 25 -16.46 -23.70 -3.56
CA GLY A 25 -17.08 -24.53 -2.52
C GLY A 25 -16.51 -24.34 -1.12
N TYR A 26 -15.79 -23.24 -0.85
CA TYR A 26 -15.38 -22.90 0.50
C TYR A 26 -16.55 -22.30 1.32
N GLU A 27 -16.50 -22.51 2.64
CA GLU A 27 -17.23 -21.70 3.61
C GLU A 27 -16.46 -20.37 3.78
N VAL A 28 -17.02 -19.27 3.26
CA VAL A 28 -16.32 -17.98 3.22
C VAL A 28 -16.86 -17.05 4.31
N ILE A 29 -15.95 -16.47 5.08
CA ILE A 29 -16.23 -15.39 6.05
C ILE A 29 -15.45 -14.15 5.61
N GLY A 30 -16.13 -13.01 5.55
CA GLY A 30 -15.50 -11.70 5.36
C GLY A 30 -14.95 -11.15 6.67
N LEU A 31 -13.74 -10.57 6.63
CA LEU A 31 -13.18 -9.83 7.77
C LEU A 31 -12.71 -8.46 7.29
N PHE A 32 -13.36 -7.41 7.77
CA PHE A 32 -12.99 -6.03 7.51
C PHE A 32 -12.03 -5.54 8.59
N MET A 33 -10.91 -4.96 8.18
CA MET A 33 -9.93 -4.33 9.08
C MET A 33 -10.06 -2.82 9.03
N ARG A 34 -10.32 -2.20 10.17
CA ARG A 34 -10.24 -0.75 10.34
C ARG A 34 -8.87 -0.41 10.90
N ASN A 35 -8.04 0.25 10.11
CA ASN A 35 -6.65 0.54 10.47
C ASN A 35 -6.37 2.04 10.60
N TRP A 36 -7.30 2.89 10.24
CA TRP A 36 -7.17 4.34 10.33
C TRP A 36 -8.47 4.99 10.78
N ASP A 37 -8.34 6.01 11.61
CA ASP A 37 -9.43 6.87 12.01
C ASP A 37 -8.90 8.31 12.07
N SER A 38 -9.49 9.21 11.29
CA SER A 38 -8.99 10.58 11.18
C SER A 38 -8.99 11.33 12.52
N ASN A 39 -9.97 11.08 13.38
CA ASN A 39 -10.04 11.73 14.69
C ASN A 39 -9.02 11.17 15.67
N ILE A 40 -8.92 9.83 15.76
CA ILE A 40 -7.97 9.16 16.67
C ILE A 40 -6.53 9.44 16.26
N ASN A 41 -6.27 9.45 14.95
CA ASN A 41 -4.93 9.64 14.39
C ASN A 41 -4.54 11.12 14.18
N ASN A 42 -5.34 12.09 14.65
CA ASN A 42 -5.10 13.52 14.48
C ASN A 42 -4.90 13.96 13.02
N ASP A 43 -5.60 13.32 12.09
CA ASP A 43 -5.63 13.69 10.66
C ASP A 43 -6.57 14.89 10.46
N ILE A 44 -6.23 16.02 11.09
CA ILE A 44 -7.09 17.21 11.25
C ILE A 44 -7.37 17.88 9.90
N LEU A 45 -6.38 17.87 9.00
CA LEU A 45 -6.51 18.48 7.68
C LEU A 45 -7.38 17.64 6.73
N GLY A 46 -7.69 16.40 7.12
CA GLY A 46 -8.59 15.51 6.43
C GLY A 46 -8.27 15.31 4.95
N ASN A 47 -9.25 14.76 4.22
CA ASN A 47 -9.22 14.71 2.77
C ASN A 47 -10.02 15.89 2.22
N PRO A 48 -9.40 16.93 1.62
CA PRO A 48 -10.13 18.09 1.10
C PRO A 48 -11.09 17.73 -0.06
N ASN A 49 -10.96 16.53 -0.62
CA ASN A 49 -11.85 16.01 -1.66
C ASN A 49 -13.04 15.22 -1.09
N ASP A 50 -13.09 15.02 0.22
CA ASP A 50 -14.16 14.28 0.87
C ASP A 50 -15.10 15.30 1.56
N THR A 51 -16.17 15.65 0.86
CA THR A 51 -17.19 16.59 1.35
C THR A 51 -18.21 15.94 2.29
N ASN A 52 -18.05 14.66 2.58
CA ASN A 52 -18.94 13.89 3.46
C ASN A 52 -18.34 13.77 4.86
N ASP A 53 -19.16 13.97 5.89
CA ASP A 53 -18.80 13.79 7.31
C ASP A 53 -18.49 12.33 7.72
N ILE A 54 -18.52 11.39 6.76
CA ILE A 54 -18.29 9.97 7.01
C ILE A 54 -16.83 9.63 6.72
N CYS A 55 -16.13 9.08 7.71
CA CYS A 55 -14.77 8.57 7.55
C CYS A 55 -14.68 7.61 6.34
N PRO A 56 -13.68 7.75 5.45
CA PRO A 56 -13.50 6.86 4.29
C PRO A 56 -13.55 5.38 4.63
N GLN A 57 -13.02 4.97 5.77
CA GLN A 57 -13.05 3.59 6.26
C GLN A 57 -14.46 3.09 6.58
N GLU A 58 -15.37 3.96 7.06
CA GLU A 58 -16.78 3.58 7.28
C GLU A 58 -17.52 3.39 5.96
N LYS A 59 -17.19 4.18 4.94
CA LYS A 59 -17.70 3.99 3.59
C LYS A 59 -17.25 2.64 3.01
N ASP A 60 -15.97 2.32 3.16
CA ASP A 60 -15.42 1.05 2.72
C ASP A 60 -16.03 -0.14 3.48
N TYR A 61 -16.30 0.02 4.78
CA TYR A 61 -17.00 -0.98 5.58
C TYR A 61 -18.44 -1.22 5.08
N ASN A 62 -19.17 -0.15 4.77
CA ASN A 62 -20.52 -0.26 4.23
C ASN A 62 -20.55 -0.95 2.86
N ASP A 63 -19.54 -0.71 2.03
CA ASP A 63 -19.40 -1.40 0.75
C ASP A 63 -19.05 -2.89 0.95
N ALA A 64 -18.18 -3.23 1.90
CA ALA A 64 -17.89 -4.61 2.28
C ALA A 64 -19.15 -5.32 2.80
N LYS A 65 -20.00 -4.62 3.58
CA LYS A 65 -21.28 -5.15 4.06
C LYS A 65 -22.22 -5.50 2.91
N LYS A 66 -22.40 -4.59 1.94
CA LYS A 66 -23.22 -4.86 0.73
C LYS A 66 -22.72 -6.08 -0.04
N VAL A 67 -21.40 -6.24 -0.16
CA VAL A 67 -20.80 -7.41 -0.82
C VAL A 67 -21.11 -8.68 -0.06
N CYS A 68 -20.99 -8.69 1.27
CA CYS A 68 -21.31 -9.84 2.10
C CYS A 68 -22.79 -10.22 2.04
N GLU A 69 -23.69 -9.23 2.11
CA GLU A 69 -25.14 -9.44 1.94
C GLU A 69 -25.46 -10.04 0.57
N PHE A 70 -24.88 -9.51 -0.49
CA PHE A 70 -25.03 -10.02 -1.86
C PHE A 70 -24.53 -11.47 -2.02
N LEU A 71 -23.38 -11.78 -1.44
CA LEU A 71 -22.80 -13.12 -1.49
C LEU A 71 -23.42 -14.10 -0.48
N GLY A 72 -24.22 -13.62 0.49
CA GLY A 72 -24.74 -14.44 1.57
C GLY A 72 -23.63 -15.06 2.42
N ILE A 73 -22.65 -14.24 2.83
CA ILE A 73 -21.53 -14.60 3.71
C ILE A 73 -21.53 -13.73 4.95
N GLU A 74 -21.01 -14.26 6.06
CA GLU A 74 -20.86 -13.51 7.30
C GLU A 74 -19.75 -12.44 7.18
N LEU A 75 -19.95 -11.27 7.81
CA LEU A 75 -18.94 -10.21 7.90
C LEU A 75 -18.59 -9.92 9.35
N HIS A 76 -17.31 -10.03 9.66
CA HIS A 76 -16.74 -9.53 10.92
C HIS A 76 -15.97 -8.23 10.68
N ARG A 77 -15.84 -7.43 11.75
CA ARG A 77 -15.02 -6.21 11.76
C ARG A 77 -14.05 -6.24 12.92
N ILE A 78 -12.82 -5.82 12.67
CA ILE A 78 -11.81 -5.64 13.70
C ILE A 78 -11.09 -4.32 13.52
N ASP A 79 -10.72 -3.70 14.66
CA ASP A 79 -9.99 -2.45 14.69
C ASP A 79 -8.51 -2.72 15.03
N PHE A 80 -7.61 -2.32 14.14
CA PHE A 80 -6.16 -2.35 14.32
C PHE A 80 -5.55 -0.94 14.22
N ILE A 81 -6.34 0.10 14.61
CA ILE A 81 -5.92 1.50 14.50
C ILE A 81 -4.63 1.75 15.29
N LYS A 82 -4.58 1.25 16.53
CA LYS A 82 -3.42 1.40 17.40
C LYS A 82 -2.20 0.65 16.84
N GLU A 83 -2.38 -0.59 16.42
CA GLU A 83 -1.31 -1.45 15.89
C GLU A 83 -0.77 -0.91 14.57
N TYR A 84 -1.64 -0.39 13.70
CA TYR A 84 -1.22 0.28 12.47
C TYR A 84 -0.39 1.53 12.76
N TRP A 85 -0.81 2.33 13.74
CA TRP A 85 -0.05 3.50 14.18
C TRP A 85 1.32 3.08 14.70
N ASP A 86 1.38 2.13 15.62
CA ASP A 86 2.61 1.73 16.32
C ASP A 86 3.61 1.03 15.39
N TYR A 87 3.15 0.11 14.52
CA TYR A 87 4.02 -0.75 13.72
C TYR A 87 4.28 -0.25 12.30
N VAL A 88 3.38 0.58 11.77
CA VAL A 88 3.49 1.04 10.38
C VAL A 88 3.74 2.53 10.30
N PHE A 89 2.85 3.34 10.89
CA PHE A 89 2.86 4.78 10.69
C PHE A 89 4.00 5.48 11.44
N THR A 90 4.30 5.07 12.67
CA THR A 90 5.43 5.61 13.44
C THR A 90 6.76 5.38 12.73
N TYR A 91 7.00 4.16 12.26
CA TYR A 91 8.19 3.86 11.46
C TYR A 91 8.23 4.70 10.18
N PHE A 92 7.09 4.83 9.49
CA PHE A 92 6.99 5.66 8.29
C PHE A 92 7.41 7.11 8.57
N LEU A 93 6.95 7.71 9.66
CA LEU A 93 7.35 9.06 10.07
C LEU A 93 8.84 9.17 10.41
N GLU A 94 9.40 8.18 11.10
CA GLU A 94 10.82 8.16 11.48
C GLU A 94 11.73 8.09 10.26
N GLU A 95 11.40 7.26 9.27
CA GLU A 95 12.19 7.14 8.05
C GLU A 95 12.11 8.42 7.19
N LEU A 96 10.95 9.05 7.13
CA LEU A 96 10.79 10.35 6.47
C LEU A 96 11.65 11.45 7.14
N LYS A 97 11.72 11.48 8.49
CA LYS A 97 12.62 12.38 9.22
C LYS A 97 14.09 12.18 8.87
N LYS A 98 14.49 10.94 8.58
CA LYS A 98 15.85 10.60 8.12
C LYS A 98 16.07 10.93 6.62
N GLY A 99 15.09 11.53 5.94
CA GLY A 99 15.15 11.84 4.51
C GLY A 99 14.97 10.63 3.59
N ARG A 100 14.59 9.48 4.12
CA ARG A 100 14.32 8.26 3.33
C ARG A 100 12.90 8.28 2.76
N THR A 101 12.62 7.41 1.81
CA THR A 101 11.28 7.18 1.26
C THR A 101 10.82 5.78 1.66
N PRO A 102 10.16 5.65 2.82
CA PRO A 102 9.66 4.35 3.29
C PRO A 102 8.44 3.89 2.51
N ASN A 103 8.21 2.57 2.50
CA ASN A 103 7.01 1.97 1.94
C ASN A 103 6.12 1.42 3.07
N PRO A 104 5.09 2.15 3.51
CA PRO A 104 4.22 1.71 4.59
C PRO A 104 3.39 0.48 4.23
N ASP A 105 3.14 0.22 2.94
CA ASP A 105 2.34 -0.94 2.51
C ASP A 105 3.08 -2.26 2.75
N MET A 106 4.42 -2.28 2.65
CA MET A 106 5.21 -3.46 3.02
C MET A 106 5.06 -3.78 4.50
N LEU A 107 5.14 -2.78 5.37
CA LEU A 107 4.97 -2.96 6.82
C LEU A 107 3.53 -3.33 7.19
N CYS A 108 2.55 -2.75 6.49
CA CYS A 108 1.15 -3.13 6.64
C CYS A 108 0.94 -4.61 6.30
N ASN A 109 1.53 -5.09 5.21
CA ASN A 109 1.48 -6.51 4.87
C ASN A 109 2.18 -7.35 5.95
N LYS A 110 3.38 -6.97 6.40
CA LYS A 110 4.15 -7.69 7.39
C LYS A 110 3.46 -7.84 8.74
N TYR A 111 3.01 -6.73 9.34
CA TYR A 111 2.54 -6.68 10.72
C TYR A 111 1.02 -6.76 10.85
N ILE A 112 0.27 -6.20 9.89
CA ILE A 112 -1.19 -6.17 9.98
C ILE A 112 -1.81 -7.34 9.21
N LYS A 113 -1.62 -7.41 7.87
CA LYS A 113 -2.34 -8.38 7.03
C LYS A 113 -1.86 -9.83 7.18
N PHE A 114 -0.54 -10.04 7.29
CA PHE A 114 0.02 -11.39 7.39
C PHE A 114 0.55 -11.73 8.79
N ASP A 115 0.15 -10.98 9.81
CA ASP A 115 0.33 -11.32 11.22
C ASP A 115 -0.97 -11.17 12.01
N LEU A 116 -1.39 -9.95 12.35
CA LEU A 116 -2.56 -9.72 13.21
C LEU A 116 -3.87 -10.23 12.58
N PHE A 117 -4.09 -9.93 11.30
CA PHE A 117 -5.25 -10.44 10.57
C PHE A 117 -5.25 -11.98 10.51
N VAL A 118 -4.10 -12.61 10.28
CA VAL A 118 -3.98 -14.08 10.30
C VAL A 118 -4.39 -14.66 11.65
N LYS A 119 -3.94 -14.04 12.75
CA LYS A 119 -4.30 -14.46 14.12
C LYS A 119 -5.81 -14.36 14.35
N GLU A 120 -6.43 -13.26 13.92
CA GLU A 120 -7.86 -13.07 14.06
C GLU A 120 -8.66 -14.04 13.16
N ALA A 121 -8.23 -14.25 11.92
CA ALA A 121 -8.85 -15.23 11.03
C ALA A 121 -8.81 -16.65 11.62
N ARG A 122 -7.70 -17.03 12.26
CA ARG A 122 -7.60 -18.32 12.97
C ARG A 122 -8.54 -18.40 14.18
N ARG A 123 -8.73 -17.29 14.91
CA ARG A 123 -9.70 -17.22 16.01
C ARG A 123 -11.13 -17.44 15.52
N LEU A 124 -11.46 -17.01 14.30
CA LEU A 124 -12.73 -17.29 13.63
C LEU A 124 -12.83 -18.72 13.05
N GLY A 125 -11.82 -19.54 13.26
CA GLY A 125 -11.80 -20.95 12.84
C GLY A 125 -11.38 -21.17 11.38
N ALA A 126 -10.63 -20.25 10.77
CA ALA A 126 -10.17 -20.38 9.39
C ALA A 126 -9.21 -21.56 9.19
N ASP A 127 -9.50 -22.42 8.21
CA ASP A 127 -8.54 -23.37 7.64
C ASP A 127 -7.56 -22.65 6.71
N TYR A 128 -8.07 -21.66 5.94
CA TYR A 128 -7.32 -20.84 5.01
C TYR A 128 -7.59 -19.36 5.22
N ILE A 129 -6.63 -18.55 4.83
CA ILE A 129 -6.70 -17.09 4.87
C ILE A 129 -6.59 -16.59 3.45
N ALA A 130 -7.42 -15.61 3.06
CA ALA A 130 -7.39 -15.06 1.72
C ALA A 130 -7.31 -13.53 1.72
N THR A 131 -6.68 -12.99 0.70
CA THR A 131 -6.62 -11.55 0.44
C THR A 131 -6.77 -11.27 -1.06
N GLY A 132 -7.24 -10.07 -1.38
CA GLY A 132 -7.39 -9.59 -2.76
C GLY A 132 -6.08 -9.10 -3.40
N HIS A 133 -4.93 -9.70 -3.07
CA HIS A 133 -3.67 -9.33 -3.72
C HIS A 133 -3.49 -10.00 -5.08
N TYR A 134 -2.91 -9.23 -6.00
CA TYR A 134 -2.38 -9.77 -7.26
C TYR A 134 -1.01 -10.41 -6.99
N ALA A 135 -1.04 -11.65 -6.54
CA ALA A 135 0.11 -12.51 -6.28
C ALA A 135 -0.32 -13.97 -6.43
N ARG A 136 0.62 -14.90 -6.50
CA ARG A 136 0.33 -16.34 -6.56
C ARG A 136 1.22 -17.10 -5.60
N ILE A 137 0.71 -18.21 -5.10
CA ILE A 137 1.49 -19.18 -4.30
C ILE A 137 1.42 -20.54 -4.97
N LYS A 138 2.57 -21.17 -5.14
CA LYS A 138 2.67 -22.56 -5.62
C LYS A 138 3.64 -23.34 -4.72
N GLY A 139 3.11 -24.24 -3.92
CA GLY A 139 3.87 -24.86 -2.84
C GLY A 139 4.36 -23.78 -1.86
N ASN A 140 5.68 -23.73 -1.64
CA ASN A 140 6.30 -22.73 -0.75
C ASN A 140 6.87 -21.52 -1.49
N LYS A 141 6.47 -21.28 -2.75
CA LYS A 141 7.01 -20.20 -3.58
C LYS A 141 5.97 -19.12 -3.79
N LEU A 142 6.33 -17.89 -3.47
CA LEU A 142 5.60 -16.71 -3.90
C LEU A 142 5.96 -16.43 -5.37
N LEU A 143 4.94 -16.31 -6.22
CA LEU A 143 5.08 -16.07 -7.64
C LEU A 143 4.41 -14.75 -8.02
N ARG A 144 4.92 -14.09 -9.04
CA ARG A 144 4.28 -12.90 -9.63
C ARG A 144 2.87 -13.22 -10.11
N ALA A 145 1.99 -12.24 -10.07
CA ALA A 145 0.64 -12.35 -10.59
C ALA A 145 0.64 -12.62 -12.11
N LYS A 146 -0.49 -13.10 -12.64
CA LYS A 146 -0.71 -13.16 -14.10
C LYS A 146 -0.68 -11.75 -14.72
N ASP A 147 -1.30 -10.79 -14.06
CA ASP A 147 -1.26 -9.38 -14.47
C ASP A 147 0.02 -8.70 -13.95
N LEU A 148 1.01 -8.58 -14.82
CA LEU A 148 2.29 -7.98 -14.49
C LEU A 148 2.18 -6.46 -14.20
N ASN A 149 1.15 -5.78 -14.71
CA ASN A 149 0.91 -4.35 -14.44
C ASN A 149 0.29 -4.12 -13.06
N LYS A 150 -0.35 -5.14 -12.49
CA LYS A 150 -0.98 -5.10 -11.15
C LYS A 150 -0.24 -5.95 -10.13
N ASP A 151 0.87 -6.58 -10.50
CA ASP A 151 1.65 -7.43 -9.61
C ASP A 151 1.98 -6.71 -8.28
N GLN A 152 1.65 -7.37 -7.18
CA GLN A 152 1.82 -6.84 -5.82
C GLN A 152 2.84 -7.63 -4.99
N THR A 153 3.58 -8.55 -5.59
CA THR A 153 4.58 -9.36 -4.89
C THR A 153 5.69 -8.52 -4.25
N TYR A 154 6.02 -7.36 -4.84
CA TYR A 154 6.93 -6.39 -4.25
C TYR A 154 6.52 -5.99 -2.82
N PHE A 155 5.24 -5.74 -2.59
CA PHE A 155 4.72 -5.35 -1.28
C PHE A 155 4.67 -6.49 -0.26
N LEU A 156 4.92 -7.73 -0.70
CA LEU A 156 4.97 -8.93 0.13
C LEU A 156 6.40 -9.35 0.49
N ALA A 157 7.42 -8.65 -0.02
CA ALA A 157 8.83 -9.02 0.10
C ALA A 157 9.31 -9.12 1.55
N ASP A 158 8.74 -8.35 2.48
CA ASP A 158 9.12 -8.36 3.90
C ASP A 158 8.25 -9.27 4.78
N VAL A 159 7.31 -10.01 4.19
CA VAL A 159 6.47 -10.96 4.91
C VAL A 159 7.25 -12.25 5.20
N ASN A 160 7.16 -12.75 6.44
CA ASN A 160 7.78 -14.02 6.79
C ASN A 160 7.17 -15.16 5.98
N VAL A 161 8.01 -16.02 5.40
CA VAL A 161 7.57 -17.16 4.57
C VAL A 161 6.57 -18.08 5.28
N ASN A 162 6.71 -18.26 6.58
CA ASN A 162 5.80 -19.09 7.37
C ASN A 162 4.38 -18.51 7.44
N ASN A 163 4.23 -17.20 7.27
CA ASN A 163 2.94 -16.52 7.29
C ASN A 163 2.16 -16.70 5.97
N PHE A 164 2.78 -17.25 4.93
CA PHE A 164 2.11 -17.64 3.69
C PHE A 164 1.52 -19.06 3.74
N LYS A 165 1.78 -19.80 4.82
CA LYS A 165 1.16 -21.10 5.00
C LYS A 165 -0.37 -20.94 5.06
N ASP A 166 -1.07 -21.72 4.25
CA ASP A 166 -2.53 -21.70 4.15
C ASP A 166 -3.12 -20.35 3.68
N VAL A 167 -2.32 -19.53 2.98
CA VAL A 167 -2.78 -18.27 2.35
C VAL A 167 -3.19 -18.54 0.91
N LEU A 168 -4.33 -17.96 0.52
CA LEU A 168 -4.88 -18.01 -0.83
C LEU A 168 -4.90 -16.59 -1.44
N PHE A 169 -4.50 -16.49 -2.70
CA PHE A 169 -4.64 -15.29 -3.53
C PHE A 169 -5.61 -15.59 -4.68
N PRO A 170 -6.93 -15.55 -4.44
CA PRO A 170 -7.93 -16.05 -5.38
C PRO A 170 -7.97 -15.32 -6.72
N ILE A 171 -7.43 -14.10 -6.79
CA ILE A 171 -7.38 -13.27 -8.01
C ILE A 171 -6.03 -13.28 -8.72
N GLY A 172 -5.03 -13.99 -8.18
CA GLY A 172 -3.66 -13.96 -8.70
C GLY A 172 -3.48 -14.49 -10.12
N ASP A 173 -4.38 -15.37 -10.55
CA ASP A 173 -4.40 -15.94 -11.91
C ASP A 173 -5.33 -15.17 -12.88
N TYR A 174 -5.77 -13.97 -12.50
CA TYR A 174 -6.61 -13.10 -13.32
C TYR A 174 -5.92 -11.76 -13.60
N THR A 175 -6.27 -11.16 -14.73
CA THR A 175 -5.93 -9.77 -15.02
C THR A 175 -6.99 -8.82 -14.45
N LYS A 176 -6.65 -7.55 -14.25
CA LYS A 176 -7.60 -6.56 -13.73
C LYS A 176 -8.85 -6.39 -14.62
N PRO A 177 -8.75 -6.37 -15.96
CA PRO A 177 -9.92 -6.39 -16.82
C PRO A 177 -10.81 -7.60 -16.60
N GLU A 178 -10.24 -8.83 -16.47
CA GLU A 178 -11.01 -10.05 -16.17
C GLU A 178 -11.75 -9.94 -14.83
N ILE A 179 -11.10 -9.43 -13.79
CA ILE A 179 -11.72 -9.20 -12.48
C ILE A 179 -12.90 -8.23 -12.57
N ARG A 180 -12.75 -7.12 -13.29
CA ARG A 180 -13.85 -6.16 -13.50
C ARG A 180 -14.99 -6.73 -14.33
N GLN A 181 -14.68 -7.56 -15.32
CA GLN A 181 -15.68 -8.24 -16.11
C GLN A 181 -16.49 -9.23 -15.25
N ILE A 182 -15.81 -10.08 -14.45
CA ILE A 182 -16.47 -11.00 -13.51
C ILE A 182 -17.38 -10.22 -12.56
N ALA A 183 -16.88 -9.13 -11.97
CA ALA A 183 -17.66 -8.31 -11.05
C ALA A 183 -18.94 -7.78 -11.67
N LYS A 184 -18.86 -7.33 -12.93
CA LYS A 184 -20.00 -6.80 -13.70
C LYS A 184 -20.99 -7.91 -14.09
N GLU A 185 -20.51 -9.04 -14.61
CA GLU A 185 -21.34 -10.17 -15.04
C GLU A 185 -22.10 -10.79 -13.88
N VAL A 186 -21.46 -10.89 -12.72
CA VAL A 186 -22.06 -11.42 -11.49
C VAL A 186 -23.01 -10.41 -10.83
N GLY A 187 -22.82 -9.12 -11.09
CA GLY A 187 -23.59 -8.04 -10.47
C GLY A 187 -23.11 -7.68 -9.06
N ILE A 188 -21.81 -7.80 -8.79
CA ILE A 188 -21.23 -7.42 -7.49
C ILE A 188 -21.49 -5.93 -7.21
N PRO A 189 -22.04 -5.54 -6.05
CA PRO A 189 -22.49 -4.16 -5.77
C PRO A 189 -21.44 -3.06 -5.97
N VAL A 190 -20.14 -3.41 -5.92
CA VAL A 190 -19.01 -2.47 -6.05
C VAL A 190 -18.27 -2.60 -7.39
N PHE A 191 -18.88 -3.20 -8.44
CA PHE A 191 -18.24 -3.52 -9.72
C PHE A 191 -17.64 -2.30 -10.44
N ASP A 192 -18.21 -1.12 -10.29
CA ASP A 192 -17.81 0.15 -10.91
C ASP A 192 -16.88 0.99 -10.01
N LYS A 193 -16.66 0.56 -8.74
CA LYS A 193 -15.81 1.30 -7.80
C LYS A 193 -14.39 1.44 -8.36
N LYS A 194 -13.85 2.66 -8.31
CA LYS A 194 -12.46 2.92 -8.70
C LYS A 194 -11.49 2.20 -7.78
N ASP A 195 -10.31 1.86 -8.33
CA ASP A 195 -9.23 1.31 -7.52
C ASP A 195 -8.79 2.32 -6.45
N SER A 196 -8.53 1.83 -5.24
CA SER A 196 -7.94 2.66 -4.19
C SER A 196 -6.52 3.05 -4.59
N THR A 197 -6.20 4.33 -4.45
CA THR A 197 -4.88 4.92 -4.68
C THR A 197 -4.39 5.58 -3.39
N GLY A 198 -3.06 5.76 -3.26
CA GLY A 198 -2.46 6.34 -2.06
C GLY A 198 -2.01 5.30 -1.03
N ILE A 199 -1.76 5.75 0.20
CA ILE A 199 -1.29 4.89 1.30
C ILE A 199 -2.42 3.97 1.76
N CYS A 200 -2.11 2.68 1.93
CA CYS A 200 -3.06 1.66 2.34
C CYS A 200 -3.82 2.08 3.61
N PHE A 201 -5.15 2.00 3.58
CA PHE A 201 -6.10 2.41 4.63
C PHE A 201 -6.21 3.92 4.91
N ILE A 202 -5.27 4.74 4.49
CA ILE A 202 -5.33 6.21 4.61
C ILE A 202 -6.01 6.82 3.38
N GLY A 203 -5.80 6.19 2.21
CA GLY A 203 -6.39 6.59 0.95
C GLY A 203 -5.62 7.70 0.24
N GLU A 204 -6.24 8.27 -0.79
CA GLU A 204 -5.65 9.33 -1.59
C GLU A 204 -5.62 10.65 -0.81
N ARG A 205 -4.43 11.24 -0.71
CA ARG A 205 -4.16 12.48 0.00
C ARG A 205 -3.20 13.36 -0.79
N ASN A 206 -3.31 14.67 -0.63
CA ASN A 206 -2.17 15.52 -0.93
C ASN A 206 -1.09 15.22 0.11
N PHE A 207 -0.01 14.57 -0.31
CA PHE A 207 1.02 14.05 0.59
C PHE A 207 1.61 15.13 1.51
N GLN A 208 1.97 16.30 0.97
CA GLN A 208 2.55 17.40 1.74
C GLN A 208 1.58 17.92 2.81
N LYS A 209 0.31 18.13 2.45
CA LYS A 209 -0.72 18.57 3.40
C LYS A 209 -0.98 17.53 4.48
N PHE A 210 -1.06 16.25 4.09
CA PHE A 210 -1.23 15.17 5.05
C PHE A 210 -0.07 15.08 6.03
N MET A 211 1.17 15.13 5.52
CA MET A 211 2.37 15.07 6.37
C MET A 211 2.52 16.29 7.29
N ALA A 212 1.97 17.45 6.93
CA ALA A 212 1.99 18.63 7.77
C ALA A 212 1.25 18.48 9.11
N ASN A 213 0.34 17.50 9.23
CA ASN A 213 -0.27 17.12 10.52
C ASN A 213 0.77 16.56 11.51
N TYR A 214 1.83 15.92 11.02
CA TYR A 214 2.76 15.11 11.82
C TYR A 214 4.20 15.62 11.81
N LEU A 215 4.61 16.24 10.71
CA LEU A 215 5.98 16.71 10.50
C LEU A 215 5.96 18.21 10.14
N LYS A 216 6.70 18.99 10.91
CA LYS A 216 6.85 20.43 10.62
C LYS A 216 7.63 20.60 9.31
N PRO A 217 7.23 21.53 8.45
CA PRO A 217 8.04 21.94 7.30
C PRO A 217 9.46 22.36 7.74
N ASN A 218 10.45 21.93 6.98
CA ASN A 218 11.84 22.30 7.18
C ASN A 218 12.42 22.78 5.84
N PRO A 219 12.17 24.05 5.44
CA PRO A 219 12.65 24.58 4.18
C PRO A 219 14.16 24.54 4.06
N GLY A 220 14.67 24.30 2.85
CA GLY A 220 16.09 24.27 2.54
C GLY A 220 16.35 24.52 1.05
N ASP A 221 17.61 24.48 0.65
CA ASP A 221 18.01 24.82 -0.70
C ASP A 221 17.85 23.64 -1.68
N ILE A 222 17.41 23.96 -2.90
CA ILE A 222 17.50 23.07 -4.05
C ILE A 222 18.74 23.51 -4.86
N ILE A 223 19.67 22.59 -5.04
CA ILE A 223 20.95 22.81 -5.72
C ILE A 223 21.00 21.99 -7.00
N ASN A 224 21.40 22.63 -8.10
CA ASN A 224 21.81 21.91 -9.31
C ASN A 224 23.11 21.17 -9.00
N VAL A 225 23.12 19.85 -9.15
CA VAL A 225 24.26 19.01 -8.76
C VAL A 225 25.47 19.21 -9.67
N GLU A 226 25.26 19.57 -10.94
CA GLU A 226 26.32 19.81 -11.92
C GLU A 226 27.03 21.16 -11.70
N THR A 227 26.25 22.24 -11.44
CA THR A 227 26.81 23.60 -11.33
C THR A 227 27.10 24.03 -9.91
N GLY A 228 26.48 23.36 -8.93
CA GLY A 228 26.52 23.78 -7.53
C GLY A 228 25.67 25.00 -7.21
N GLU A 229 24.91 25.53 -8.15
CA GLU A 229 24.09 26.72 -7.99
C GLU A 229 22.77 26.40 -7.26
N LYS A 230 22.33 27.34 -6.44
CA LYS A 230 21.00 27.30 -5.85
C LYS A 230 19.97 27.70 -6.91
N ILE A 231 19.04 26.78 -7.18
CA ILE A 231 17.97 26.95 -8.19
C ILE A 231 16.58 27.04 -7.60
N GLY A 232 16.43 26.84 -6.28
CA GLY A 232 15.13 26.91 -5.63
C GLY A 232 15.17 26.68 -4.13
N THR A 233 13.98 26.52 -3.55
CA THR A 233 13.80 26.20 -2.12
C THR A 233 12.76 25.11 -1.98
N HIS A 234 13.09 24.05 -1.23
CA HIS A 234 12.15 22.98 -0.91
C HIS A 234 11.49 23.20 0.46
N MET A 235 10.35 22.57 0.71
CA MET A 235 9.57 22.68 1.96
C MET A 235 9.87 21.56 2.98
N GLY A 236 10.91 20.78 2.75
CA GLY A 236 11.36 19.69 3.62
C GLY A 236 11.71 18.46 2.80
N LEU A 237 12.88 17.84 3.07
CA LEU A 237 13.42 16.68 2.33
C LEU A 237 12.50 15.46 2.35
N MET A 238 11.62 15.35 3.37
CA MET A 238 10.65 14.28 3.49
C MET A 238 9.61 14.25 2.36
N ASN A 239 9.43 15.36 1.64
CA ASN A 239 8.46 15.47 0.55
C ASN A 239 8.98 14.97 -0.80
N TYR A 240 10.23 14.55 -0.87
CA TYR A 240 10.89 14.21 -2.12
C TYR A 240 11.43 12.78 -2.11
N THR A 241 11.43 12.16 -3.29
CA THR A 241 11.98 10.82 -3.54
C THR A 241 13.07 10.90 -4.59
N ILE A 242 14.15 10.13 -4.46
CA ILE A 242 15.17 10.02 -5.51
C ILE A 242 14.50 9.55 -6.81
N GLY A 243 14.84 10.19 -7.93
CA GLY A 243 14.21 9.98 -9.23
C GLY A 243 12.91 10.76 -9.45
N GLN A 244 12.41 11.50 -8.45
CA GLN A 244 11.19 12.30 -8.60
C GLN A 244 11.39 13.42 -9.60
N ARG A 245 10.44 13.55 -10.56
CA ARG A 245 10.40 14.59 -11.59
C ARG A 245 9.35 15.65 -11.30
N LYS A 246 8.14 15.24 -10.92
CA LYS A 246 7.00 16.14 -10.72
C LYS A 246 6.98 16.70 -9.30
N ASN A 247 6.41 17.91 -9.15
CA ASN A 247 6.21 18.57 -7.85
C ASN A 247 7.52 18.84 -7.09
N VAL A 248 8.62 19.10 -7.81
CA VAL A 248 9.90 19.46 -7.19
C VAL A 248 9.91 20.96 -6.78
N GLY A 249 9.01 21.77 -7.35
CA GLY A 249 8.90 23.20 -7.03
C GLY A 249 9.75 24.07 -7.96
N LEU A 250 10.29 23.50 -9.02
CA LEU A 250 10.99 24.22 -10.08
C LEU A 250 10.02 24.45 -11.24
N SER A 251 10.01 25.65 -11.79
CA SER A 251 9.16 26.04 -12.92
C SER A 251 9.99 26.89 -13.91
N GLY A 252 9.74 26.69 -15.19
CA GLY A 252 10.33 27.51 -16.25
C GLY A 252 11.55 26.94 -16.94
N ASP A 253 12.00 25.72 -16.57
CA ASP A 253 13.11 25.08 -17.22
C ASP A 253 12.66 24.34 -18.50
N GLU A 254 13.42 24.53 -19.59
CA GLU A 254 13.22 23.82 -20.85
C GLU A 254 13.59 22.33 -20.73
N GLU A 255 14.51 22.00 -19.82
CA GLU A 255 14.97 20.63 -19.61
C GLU A 255 14.24 19.94 -18.45
N ARG A 256 14.14 18.62 -18.58
CA ARG A 256 13.60 17.74 -17.54
C ARG A 256 14.57 17.69 -16.37
N HIS A 257 14.06 17.84 -15.16
CA HIS A 257 14.85 17.74 -13.94
C HIS A 257 14.36 16.59 -13.03
N TYR A 258 15.30 16.02 -12.28
CA TYR A 258 15.06 14.88 -11.40
C TYR A 258 15.81 15.04 -10.08
N VAL A 259 15.19 14.65 -8.99
CA VAL A 259 15.86 14.56 -7.69
C VAL A 259 16.92 13.46 -7.77
N CYS A 260 18.19 13.79 -7.56
CA CYS A 260 19.31 12.84 -7.60
C CYS A 260 19.96 12.62 -6.21
N GLY A 261 19.72 13.50 -5.22
CA GLY A 261 20.32 13.36 -3.91
C GLY A 261 19.64 14.17 -2.82
N LYS A 262 19.94 13.83 -1.57
CA LYS A 262 19.49 14.55 -0.37
C LYS A 262 20.65 14.61 0.63
N ASP A 263 21.00 15.81 1.10
CA ASP A 263 21.88 15.98 2.24
C ASP A 263 21.05 16.39 3.47
N THR A 264 20.79 15.45 4.36
CA THR A 264 19.96 15.66 5.55
C THR A 264 20.66 16.51 6.61
N LYS A 265 22.01 16.58 6.61
CA LYS A 265 22.78 17.39 7.55
C LYS A 265 22.76 18.86 7.17
N LYS A 266 22.90 19.15 5.87
CA LYS A 266 22.88 20.52 5.32
C LYS A 266 21.48 20.97 4.93
N ASN A 267 20.49 20.07 4.96
CA ASN A 267 19.12 20.30 4.49
C ASN A 267 19.07 20.74 3.01
N ILE A 268 19.78 20.02 2.14
CA ILE A 268 19.90 20.31 0.71
C ILE A 268 19.24 19.19 -0.11
N LEU A 269 18.46 19.60 -1.11
CA LEU A 269 17.94 18.73 -2.16
C LEU A 269 18.77 18.93 -3.43
N TYR A 270 19.39 17.87 -3.93
CA TYR A 270 20.12 17.89 -5.19
C TYR A 270 19.24 17.47 -6.35
N VAL A 271 19.32 18.23 -7.42
CA VAL A 271 18.56 18.01 -8.66
C VAL A 271 19.53 17.99 -9.85
N ALA A 272 19.35 17.02 -10.72
CA ALA A 272 20.07 16.86 -11.98
C ALA A 272 19.16 17.16 -13.17
N PHE A 273 19.71 17.63 -14.28
CA PHE A 273 18.98 17.98 -15.49
C PHE A 273 19.31 17.00 -16.65
N GLY A 274 18.33 16.78 -17.53
CA GLY A 274 18.50 15.93 -18.70
C GLY A 274 18.87 14.49 -18.38
N GLU A 275 19.86 13.96 -19.08
CA GLU A 275 20.44 12.62 -18.90
C GLU A 275 21.78 12.71 -18.13
N SER A 276 21.72 13.24 -16.92
CA SER A 276 22.89 13.40 -16.05
C SER A 276 23.40 12.07 -15.49
N GLU A 277 24.73 11.92 -15.36
CA GLU A 277 25.37 10.77 -14.71
C GLU A 277 24.95 10.59 -13.25
N TYR A 278 24.60 11.67 -12.56
CA TYR A 278 24.11 11.66 -11.17
C TYR A 278 22.76 10.94 -10.99
N LEU A 279 22.08 10.54 -12.06
CA LEU A 279 20.83 9.80 -12.03
C LEU A 279 21.03 8.28 -12.04
N TYR A 280 22.25 7.81 -12.28
CA TYR A 280 22.58 6.40 -12.43
C TYR A 280 23.53 5.94 -11.34
N SER A 281 23.49 4.65 -11.04
CA SER A 281 24.40 3.98 -10.12
C SER A 281 24.60 2.54 -10.58
N ASP A 282 25.85 2.08 -10.61
CA ASP A 282 26.21 0.71 -10.97
C ASP A 282 26.07 -0.25 -9.77
N GLU A 283 26.00 0.30 -8.54
CA GLU A 283 25.96 -0.48 -7.31
C GLU A 283 24.85 -0.01 -6.37
N CYS A 284 24.31 -0.94 -5.59
CA CYS A 284 23.47 -0.64 -4.45
C CYS A 284 23.79 -1.56 -3.27
N THR A 285 23.70 -1.05 -2.07
CA THR A 285 23.81 -1.83 -0.84
C THR A 285 22.41 -2.13 -0.30
N VAL A 286 22.15 -3.40 -0.01
CA VAL A 286 20.88 -3.87 0.54
C VAL A 286 21.13 -4.43 1.94
N ASP A 287 20.44 -3.88 2.94
CA ASP A 287 20.47 -4.33 4.32
C ASP A 287 19.18 -5.09 4.69
N ASN A 288 19.27 -5.95 5.71
CA ASN A 288 18.13 -6.65 6.30
C ASN A 288 17.29 -7.46 5.31
N VAL A 289 17.95 -8.22 4.45
CA VAL A 289 17.30 -9.00 3.40
C VAL A 289 16.42 -10.10 4.01
N ASN A 290 15.13 -10.12 3.65
CA ASN A 290 14.20 -11.19 3.98
C ASN A 290 14.15 -12.22 2.86
N PHE A 291 14.47 -13.48 3.15
CA PHE A 291 14.42 -14.59 2.18
C PHE A 291 13.08 -15.33 2.30
N ILE A 292 12.21 -15.15 1.30
CA ILE A 292 10.89 -15.83 1.23
C ILE A 292 11.03 -17.30 0.83
N SER A 293 12.14 -17.70 0.21
CA SER A 293 12.43 -19.08 -0.17
C SER A 293 13.84 -19.48 0.30
N ARG A 294 14.00 -20.73 0.73
CA ARG A 294 15.32 -21.29 1.08
C ARG A 294 16.12 -21.73 -0.14
N ASP A 295 15.52 -21.86 -1.30
CA ASP A 295 16.17 -22.24 -2.55
C ASP A 295 16.97 -21.05 -3.10
N ARG A 296 18.24 -20.95 -2.65
CA ARG A 296 19.23 -19.99 -3.17
C ARG A 296 19.75 -20.43 -4.55
N LYS A 297 18.89 -20.59 -5.53
CA LYS A 297 19.30 -20.66 -6.93
C LYS A 297 18.84 -19.37 -7.58
N SER A 298 19.73 -18.39 -7.50
CA SER A 298 19.72 -17.20 -8.35
C SER A 298 20.02 -17.60 -9.78
#